data_4c88cff2f890a7a610165c955cf0ca33
#
_entry.id   4c88cff2f890a7a610165c955cf0ca33
#
_cell.length_a   1.000
_cell.length_b   1.000
_cell.length_c   1.000
_cell.angle_alpha   90.00
_cell.angle_beta   90.00
_cell.angle_gamma   90.00
#
_symmetry.space_group_name_H-M   'P 1'
#
loop_
_entity.id
_entity.type
_entity.pdbx_description
1 polymer ?
#
loop_
_entity_poly.entity_id
_entity_poly.type
_entity_poly.pdbx_seq_one_letter_code
_entity_poly.pdbx_strand_id
1 'polypeptide(L)'
;MKKANLFKKILLAVSILFAHQLFAQPKVIGYLPINYIKVSDIDKIPFKKLTHLNLAFLNPDSSGNFPVPAELDMIVNKAHTNHVKVLVSVGGGNSPAYYSKLLNDTHRASLIGNILKVVTEHQLDGVDVDLEGNAIDDHYTVFTNALYRSLKRRKKLLTAAIATVYSPKISNSVLANFDWVNIMSYDKTGPWMPNNPGQHSPLAMAAEDIHYWNSNRGISKKKIILGVPFYGYRFGKDAVTALRFSEIIDRFPDAEKQDSISTGDGSVIYYNGKETIRKKTRLAIQQAGGIMIWQILQDADGSNSLLHVIDETVIESKKKK
;
A
#
# COMPACT_ATOMS: atom_id res chain seq x y z
N MET A 1 25.60 -47.81 25.69
CA MET A 1 24.94 -47.70 24.35
C MET A 1 23.54 -47.06 24.37
N LYS A 2 22.68 -47.26 25.38
CA LYS A 2 21.31 -46.68 25.41
C LYS A 2 21.25 -45.17 25.58
N LYS A 3 22.19 -44.49 26.27
CA LYS A 3 22.24 -43.06 26.47
C LYS A 3 22.62 -42.25 25.21
N ALA A 4 23.49 -42.80 24.33
CA ALA A 4 23.89 -42.16 23.09
C ALA A 4 22.76 -42.11 22.03
N ASN A 5 21.87 -43.11 22.04
CA ASN A 5 20.71 -43.15 21.13
C ASN A 5 19.60 -42.18 21.55
N LEU A 6 19.45 -41.88 22.82
CA LEU A 6 18.49 -40.90 23.31
C LEU A 6 18.91 -39.48 22.94
N PHE A 7 20.23 -39.16 23.07
CA PHE A 7 20.76 -37.85 22.66
C PHE A 7 20.62 -37.57 21.17
N LYS A 8 20.87 -38.60 20.30
CA LYS A 8 20.67 -38.49 18.85
C LYS A 8 19.20 -38.27 18.47
N LYS A 9 18.27 -38.91 19.18
CA LYS A 9 16.82 -38.72 18.94
C LYS A 9 16.32 -37.33 19.40
N ILE A 10 16.85 -36.78 20.48
CA ILE A 10 16.55 -35.45 20.97
C ILE A 10 17.14 -34.38 20.03
N LEU A 11 18.37 -34.53 19.54
CA LEU A 11 18.96 -33.63 18.54
C LEU A 11 18.18 -33.64 17.21
N LEU A 12 17.70 -34.82 16.76
CA LEU A 12 16.90 -34.92 15.53
C LEU A 12 15.51 -34.29 15.69
N ALA A 13 14.88 -34.40 16.85
CA ALA A 13 13.60 -33.77 17.15
C ALA A 13 13.72 -32.25 17.26
N VAL A 14 14.82 -31.72 17.81
CA VAL A 14 15.10 -30.29 17.88
C VAL A 14 15.41 -29.70 16.51
N SER A 15 16.13 -30.43 15.64
CA SER A 15 16.41 -29.98 14.28
C SER A 15 15.17 -29.97 13.37
N ILE A 16 14.19 -30.83 13.60
CA ILE A 16 12.91 -30.82 12.85
C ILE A 16 12.03 -29.65 13.30
N LEU A 17 12.11 -29.20 14.56
CA LEU A 17 11.39 -28.04 15.06
C LEU A 17 11.94 -26.69 14.56
N PHE A 18 13.21 -26.62 14.14
CA PHE A 18 13.83 -25.41 13.58
C PHE A 18 13.72 -25.28 12.06
N ALA A 19 13.23 -26.29 11.35
CA ALA A 19 13.10 -26.27 9.89
C ALA A 19 11.79 -25.65 9.37
N HIS A 20 10.87 -25.22 10.24
CA HIS A 20 9.84 -24.28 9.84
C HIS A 20 10.48 -22.90 9.77
N GLN A 21 11.18 -22.61 8.65
CA GLN A 21 11.36 -21.22 8.24
C GLN A 21 9.96 -20.62 8.21
N LEU A 22 9.66 -19.81 9.21
CA LEU A 22 8.50 -18.93 9.23
C LEU A 22 8.65 -17.99 8.04
N PHE A 23 8.24 -18.45 6.85
CA PHE A 23 8.02 -17.53 5.75
C PHE A 23 6.97 -16.54 6.24
N ALA A 24 7.40 -15.32 6.52
CA ALA A 24 6.49 -14.28 6.96
C ALA A 24 5.32 -14.22 5.96
N GLN A 25 4.11 -14.26 6.49
CA GLN A 25 2.92 -14.13 5.65
C GLN A 25 3.06 -12.88 4.78
N PRO A 26 2.77 -12.98 3.45
CA PRO A 26 2.80 -11.80 2.60
C PRO A 26 1.84 -10.75 3.15
N LYS A 27 2.30 -9.50 3.17
CA LYS A 27 1.45 -8.39 3.62
C LYS A 27 0.35 -8.13 2.59
N VAL A 28 -0.87 -7.90 3.07
CA VAL A 28 -1.98 -7.39 2.28
C VAL A 28 -2.36 -6.06 2.91
N ILE A 29 -2.05 -4.96 2.23
CA ILE A 29 -2.19 -3.60 2.75
C ILE A 29 -3.29 -2.89 1.96
N GLY A 30 -4.33 -2.42 2.65
CA GLY A 30 -5.38 -1.62 2.04
C GLY A 30 -5.19 -0.13 2.36
N TYR A 31 -5.30 0.75 1.35
CA TYR A 31 -5.48 2.16 1.61
C TYR A 31 -6.97 2.47 1.75
N LEU A 32 -7.32 3.19 2.80
CA LEU A 32 -8.67 3.63 3.12
C LEU A 32 -8.73 5.16 3.16
N PRO A 33 -9.39 5.82 2.19
CA PRO A 33 -9.66 7.25 2.28
C PRO A 33 -10.60 7.55 3.45
N ILE A 34 -10.12 8.35 4.42
CA ILE A 34 -10.86 8.62 5.66
C ILE A 34 -11.70 9.90 5.62
N ASN A 35 -11.41 10.81 4.69
CA ASN A 35 -12.08 12.14 4.64
C ASN A 35 -13.56 12.07 4.25
N TYR A 36 -14.01 10.93 3.71
CA TYR A 36 -15.38 10.75 3.21
C TYR A 36 -16.07 9.50 3.78
N ILE A 37 -15.39 8.80 4.73
CA ILE A 37 -15.95 7.59 5.31
C ILE A 37 -17.09 7.94 6.29
N LYS A 38 -18.18 7.18 6.21
CA LYS A 38 -19.27 7.26 7.17
C LYS A 38 -19.16 6.07 8.14
N VAL A 39 -19.70 6.24 9.33
CA VAL A 39 -19.79 5.15 10.34
C VAL A 39 -20.39 3.88 9.74
N SER A 40 -21.43 4.00 8.89
CA SER A 40 -22.08 2.87 8.20
C SER A 40 -21.17 2.10 7.23
N ASP A 41 -20.06 2.70 6.80
CA ASP A 41 -19.14 2.08 5.84
C ASP A 41 -18.02 1.30 6.54
N ILE A 42 -17.78 1.60 7.82
CA ILE A 42 -16.73 0.92 8.61
C ILE A 42 -17.02 -0.59 8.73
N ASP A 43 -18.29 -0.98 8.80
CA ASP A 43 -18.70 -2.38 8.87
C ASP A 43 -18.47 -3.14 7.57
N LYS A 44 -18.40 -2.43 6.44
CA LYS A 44 -18.15 -3.01 5.11
C LYS A 44 -16.67 -3.23 4.82
N ILE A 45 -15.77 -2.65 5.64
CA ILE A 45 -14.32 -2.82 5.44
C ILE A 45 -13.95 -4.29 5.67
N PRO A 46 -13.33 -4.97 4.70
CA PRO A 46 -13.02 -6.39 4.77
C PRO A 46 -11.75 -6.68 5.57
N PHE A 47 -11.70 -6.27 6.86
CA PHE A 47 -10.53 -6.35 7.73
C PHE A 47 -9.88 -7.75 7.73
N LYS A 48 -10.68 -8.82 7.73
CA LYS A 48 -10.16 -10.21 7.79
C LYS A 48 -9.28 -10.60 6.59
N LYS A 49 -9.34 -9.85 5.49
CA LYS A 49 -8.52 -10.06 4.29
C LYS A 49 -7.28 -9.18 4.27
N LEU A 50 -7.11 -8.31 5.26
CA LEU A 50 -6.00 -7.36 5.36
C LEU A 50 -5.05 -7.76 6.48
N THR A 51 -3.78 -7.39 6.35
CA THR A 51 -2.79 -7.42 7.43
C THR A 51 -2.51 -6.03 7.98
N HIS A 52 -2.65 -5.01 7.13
CA HIS A 52 -2.42 -3.61 7.46
C HIS A 52 -3.47 -2.74 6.76
N LEU A 53 -3.78 -1.61 7.38
CA LEU A 53 -4.65 -0.57 6.85
C LEU A 53 -3.90 0.77 6.91
N ASN A 54 -3.74 1.43 5.77
CA ASN A 54 -3.19 2.78 5.69
C ASN A 54 -4.35 3.77 5.52
N LEU A 55 -4.52 4.66 6.49
CA LEU A 55 -5.59 5.67 6.51
C LEU A 55 -5.17 6.88 5.67
N ALA A 56 -5.77 7.03 4.50
CA ALA A 56 -5.42 8.04 3.50
C ALA A 56 -6.47 9.14 3.42
N PHE A 57 -6.17 10.42 3.52
CA PHE A 57 -4.91 10.94 4.03
C PHE A 57 -5.21 11.77 5.26
N LEU A 58 -4.42 11.64 6.29
CA LEU A 58 -4.45 12.56 7.40
C LEU A 58 -3.35 13.60 7.20
N ASN A 59 -3.72 14.72 6.59
CA ASN A 59 -2.80 15.81 6.31
C ASN A 59 -2.92 16.91 7.36
N PRO A 60 -1.80 17.53 7.75
CA PRO A 60 -1.83 18.69 8.64
C PRO A 60 -2.44 19.90 7.93
N ASP A 61 -2.92 20.86 8.70
CA ASP A 61 -3.17 22.22 8.22
C ASP A 61 -1.85 22.98 7.97
N SER A 62 -1.95 24.21 7.48
CA SER A 62 -0.77 25.05 7.19
C SER A 62 0.06 25.43 8.44
N SER A 63 -0.47 25.19 9.63
CA SER A 63 0.20 25.39 10.93
C SER A 63 0.83 24.09 11.46
N GLY A 64 0.58 22.97 10.79
CA GLY A 64 1.12 21.65 11.17
C GLY A 64 0.23 20.86 12.14
N ASN A 65 -1.02 21.29 12.39
CA ASN A 65 -1.97 20.56 13.22
C ASN A 65 -2.77 19.58 12.38
N PHE A 66 -3.13 18.43 12.96
CA PHE A 66 -3.86 17.39 12.27
C PHE A 66 -5.35 17.43 12.60
N PRO A 67 -6.24 17.73 11.64
CA PRO A 67 -7.68 17.61 11.82
C PRO A 67 -8.08 16.13 11.79
N VAL A 68 -8.21 15.53 12.97
CA VAL A 68 -8.49 14.08 13.12
C VAL A 68 -10.00 13.85 12.94
N PRO A 69 -10.42 12.95 12.01
CA PRO A 69 -11.83 12.57 11.86
C PRO A 69 -12.37 11.86 13.12
N ALA A 70 -13.63 12.09 13.46
CA ALA A 70 -14.28 11.49 14.62
C ALA A 70 -14.34 9.96 14.54
N GLU A 71 -14.36 9.40 13.34
CA GLU A 71 -14.42 7.96 13.06
C GLU A 71 -13.10 7.24 13.26
N LEU A 72 -11.97 7.96 13.44
CA LEU A 72 -10.63 7.37 13.48
C LEU A 72 -10.52 6.27 14.52
N ASP A 73 -10.89 6.53 15.77
CA ASP A 73 -10.76 5.56 16.85
C ASP A 73 -11.64 4.32 16.63
N MET A 74 -12.81 4.49 16.03
CA MET A 74 -13.69 3.38 15.69
C MET A 74 -13.04 2.46 14.64
N ILE A 75 -12.44 3.05 13.60
CA ILE A 75 -11.72 2.30 12.56
C ILE A 75 -10.54 1.55 13.17
N VAL A 76 -9.72 2.23 13.97
CA VAL A 76 -8.53 1.63 14.62
C VAL A 76 -8.92 0.47 15.53
N ASN A 77 -9.89 0.66 16.41
CA ASN A 77 -10.37 -0.38 17.32
C ASN A 77 -10.90 -1.60 16.57
N LYS A 78 -11.66 -1.38 15.50
CA LYS A 78 -12.21 -2.45 14.68
C LYS A 78 -11.13 -3.20 13.91
N ALA A 79 -10.14 -2.49 13.37
CA ALA A 79 -8.97 -3.09 12.72
C ALA A 79 -8.16 -3.95 13.72
N HIS A 80 -7.85 -3.43 14.90
CA HIS A 80 -7.11 -4.14 15.94
C HIS A 80 -7.86 -5.40 16.44
N THR A 81 -9.19 -5.33 16.59
CA THR A 81 -10.02 -6.50 16.92
C THR A 81 -9.90 -7.61 15.87
N ASN A 82 -9.60 -7.24 14.62
CA ASN A 82 -9.36 -8.19 13.52
C ASN A 82 -7.86 -8.46 13.28
N HIS A 83 -6.97 -8.10 14.20
CA HIS A 83 -5.51 -8.26 14.10
C HIS A 83 -4.87 -7.53 12.92
N VAL A 84 -5.49 -6.46 12.43
CA VAL A 84 -4.98 -5.57 11.37
C VAL A 84 -4.27 -4.39 11.99
N LYS A 85 -3.03 -4.15 11.59
CA LYS A 85 -2.27 -2.97 12.00
C LYS A 85 -2.73 -1.75 11.23
N VAL A 86 -2.75 -0.58 11.89
CA VAL A 86 -3.23 0.66 11.31
C VAL A 86 -2.13 1.71 11.30
N LEU A 87 -1.83 2.22 10.10
CA LEU A 87 -0.93 3.36 9.92
C LEU A 87 -1.73 4.55 9.38
N VAL A 88 -1.31 5.74 9.75
CA VAL A 88 -1.79 6.95 9.10
C VAL A 88 -0.87 7.30 7.95
N SER A 89 -1.44 7.58 6.76
CA SER A 89 -0.71 8.05 5.59
C SER A 89 -0.80 9.57 5.48
N VAL A 90 0.35 10.20 5.29
CA VAL A 90 0.49 11.66 5.15
C VAL A 90 1.02 12.00 3.76
N GLY A 91 0.39 12.95 3.09
CA GLY A 91 0.74 13.35 1.72
C GLY A 91 -0.37 13.04 0.72
N GLY A 92 -0.06 12.21 -0.28
CA GLY A 92 -0.88 11.89 -1.43
C GLY A 92 -0.62 12.80 -2.62
N GLY A 93 -1.04 12.39 -3.83
CA GLY A 93 -0.78 13.10 -5.09
C GLY A 93 -1.29 14.54 -5.16
N ASN A 94 -2.27 14.89 -4.32
CA ASN A 94 -2.82 16.25 -4.18
C ASN A 94 -2.41 16.88 -2.84
N SER A 95 -1.25 16.51 -2.29
CA SER A 95 -0.78 17.08 -1.03
C SER A 95 -0.61 18.61 -1.14
N PRO A 96 -1.00 19.36 -0.08
CA PRO A 96 -0.91 20.81 -0.10
C PRO A 96 0.51 21.33 -0.32
N ALA A 97 0.65 22.42 -1.09
CA ALA A 97 1.95 23.02 -1.42
C ALA A 97 2.74 23.48 -0.18
N TYR A 98 2.08 23.70 0.95
CA TYR A 98 2.77 24.11 2.19
C TYR A 98 3.57 22.98 2.87
N TYR A 99 3.51 21.73 2.37
CA TYR A 99 4.31 20.64 2.94
C TYR A 99 5.80 20.97 2.99
N SER A 100 6.39 21.52 1.91
CA SER A 100 7.80 21.91 1.88
C SER A 100 8.14 22.88 3.02
N LYS A 101 7.23 23.83 3.34
CA LYS A 101 7.40 24.73 4.49
C LYS A 101 7.36 23.98 5.83
N LEU A 102 6.43 23.04 5.99
CA LEU A 102 6.32 22.24 7.23
C LEU A 102 7.50 21.28 7.44
N LEU A 103 8.15 20.85 6.37
CA LEU A 103 9.31 19.96 6.42
C LEU A 103 10.63 20.68 6.74
N ASN A 104 10.70 22.03 6.64
CA ASN A 104 11.90 22.79 6.84
C ASN A 104 12.39 22.80 8.30
N ASP A 105 13.58 23.34 8.55
CA ASP A 105 14.23 23.32 9.86
C ASP A 105 13.42 24.00 10.97
N THR A 106 12.65 25.03 10.62
CA THR A 106 11.85 25.80 11.59
C THR A 106 10.63 25.02 12.10
N HIS A 107 9.96 24.28 11.20
CA HIS A 107 8.64 23.67 11.50
C HIS A 107 8.70 22.16 11.71
N ARG A 108 9.72 21.48 11.17
CA ARG A 108 9.85 20.01 11.19
C ARG A 108 9.70 19.39 12.56
N ALA A 109 10.32 19.98 13.59
CA ALA A 109 10.26 19.43 14.93
C ALA A 109 8.83 19.45 15.49
N SER A 110 8.11 20.54 15.27
CA SER A 110 6.69 20.67 15.66
C SER A 110 5.81 19.72 14.88
N LEU A 111 5.99 19.62 13.55
CA LEU A 111 5.24 18.67 12.72
C LEU A 111 5.40 17.23 13.20
N ILE A 112 6.65 16.81 13.46
CA ILE A 112 6.93 15.45 13.98
C ILE A 112 6.29 15.26 15.35
N GLY A 113 6.33 16.28 16.23
CA GLY A 113 5.66 16.24 17.52
C GLY A 113 4.15 16.00 17.38
N ASN A 114 3.51 16.70 16.47
CA ASN A 114 2.07 16.56 16.19
C ASN A 114 1.74 15.19 15.56
N ILE A 115 2.56 14.68 14.64
CA ILE A 115 2.41 13.32 14.11
C ILE A 115 2.48 12.29 15.24
N LEU A 116 3.47 12.40 16.14
CA LEU A 116 3.62 11.47 17.24
C LEU A 116 2.48 11.56 18.27
N LYS A 117 1.92 12.74 18.46
CA LYS A 117 0.72 12.95 19.28
C LYS A 117 -0.43 12.13 18.71
N VAL A 118 -0.76 12.30 17.42
CA VAL A 118 -1.81 11.54 16.74
C VAL A 118 -1.56 10.03 16.85
N VAL A 119 -0.34 9.57 16.55
CA VAL A 119 0.02 8.15 16.62
C VAL A 119 -0.19 7.57 18.02
N THR A 120 0.09 8.36 19.06
CA THR A 120 -0.02 7.90 20.45
C THR A 120 -1.47 7.96 20.95
N GLU A 121 -2.16 9.07 20.74
CA GLU A 121 -3.52 9.29 21.24
C GLU A 121 -4.52 8.32 20.61
N HIS A 122 -4.35 8.03 19.30
CA HIS A 122 -5.23 7.13 18.56
C HIS A 122 -4.68 5.70 18.40
N GLN A 123 -3.66 5.34 19.18
CA GLN A 123 -3.10 3.97 19.24
C GLN A 123 -2.68 3.42 17.86
N LEU A 124 -2.29 4.28 16.92
CA LEU A 124 -1.83 3.86 15.60
C LEU A 124 -0.53 3.04 15.69
N ASP A 125 -0.34 2.11 14.75
CA ASP A 125 0.84 1.26 14.68
C ASP A 125 2.04 1.92 14.00
N GLY A 126 1.81 3.01 13.27
CA GLY A 126 2.88 3.72 12.57
C GLY A 126 2.39 4.84 11.67
N VAL A 127 3.31 5.28 10.83
CA VAL A 127 3.12 6.34 9.83
C VAL A 127 3.57 5.84 8.47
N ASP A 128 2.79 6.14 7.45
CA ASP A 128 3.12 5.97 6.05
C ASP A 128 3.37 7.34 5.42
N VAL A 129 4.48 7.51 4.71
CA VAL A 129 4.86 8.76 4.07
C VAL A 129 4.61 8.64 2.58
N ASP A 130 3.58 9.32 2.09
CA ASP A 130 3.16 9.35 0.69
C ASP A 130 3.36 10.75 0.09
N LEU A 131 4.56 11.32 0.27
CA LEU A 131 4.90 12.61 -0.32
C LEU A 131 5.37 12.42 -1.75
N GLU A 132 4.79 13.21 -2.67
CA GLU A 132 4.97 13.06 -4.10
C GLU A 132 5.48 14.34 -4.77
N GLY A 133 6.04 14.19 -5.97
CA GLY A 133 6.40 15.31 -6.84
C GLY A 133 7.37 16.29 -6.18
N ASN A 134 6.92 17.53 -6.00
CA ASN A 134 7.71 18.62 -5.42
C ASN A 134 7.81 18.55 -3.89
N ALA A 135 7.00 17.74 -3.22
CA ALA A 135 7.14 17.52 -1.78
C ALA A 135 8.34 16.61 -1.44
N ILE A 136 8.93 15.95 -2.44
CA ILE A 136 10.21 15.25 -2.30
C ILE A 136 11.33 16.24 -2.69
N ASP A 137 11.65 17.11 -1.76
CA ASP A 137 12.69 18.15 -1.84
C ASP A 137 13.85 17.86 -0.87
N ASP A 138 14.76 18.81 -0.69
CA ASP A 138 15.92 18.67 0.20
C ASP A 138 15.53 18.44 1.67
N HIS A 139 14.36 18.92 2.10
CA HIS A 139 13.85 18.73 3.46
C HIS A 139 13.31 17.32 3.70
N TYR A 140 12.90 16.61 2.65
CA TYR A 140 12.34 15.25 2.74
C TYR A 140 13.26 14.27 3.47
N THR A 141 14.56 14.29 3.10
CA THR A 141 15.57 13.41 3.72
C THR A 141 15.71 13.69 5.22
N VAL A 142 15.77 14.95 5.61
CA VAL A 142 15.97 15.34 7.01
C VAL A 142 14.72 15.03 7.84
N PHE A 143 13.54 15.31 7.28
CA PHE A 143 12.26 14.98 7.89
C PHE A 143 12.12 13.45 8.11
N THR A 144 12.31 12.65 7.06
CA THR A 144 12.16 11.19 7.13
C THR A 144 13.12 10.57 8.14
N ASN A 145 14.39 11.02 8.17
CA ASN A 145 15.36 10.56 9.16
C ASN A 145 14.97 10.92 10.60
N ALA A 146 14.43 12.11 10.83
CA ALA A 146 14.00 12.54 12.15
C ALA A 146 12.73 11.81 12.61
N LEU A 147 11.78 11.62 11.70
CA LEU A 147 10.56 10.85 11.93
C LEU A 147 10.89 9.39 12.27
N TYR A 148 11.77 8.75 11.47
CA TYR A 148 12.26 7.39 11.73
C TYR A 148 12.79 7.23 13.15
N ARG A 149 13.74 8.09 13.57
CA ARG A 149 14.31 8.03 14.93
C ARG A 149 13.24 8.15 16.01
N SER A 150 12.26 8.98 15.79
CA SER A 150 11.17 9.24 16.74
C SER A 150 10.19 8.07 16.86
N LEU A 151 9.81 7.48 15.74
CA LEU A 151 8.93 6.29 15.68
C LEU A 151 9.65 5.03 16.19
N LYS A 152 10.92 4.84 15.82
CA LYS A 152 11.71 3.67 16.24
C LYS A 152 11.84 3.56 17.76
N ARG A 153 12.08 4.68 18.45
CA ARG A 153 12.12 4.72 19.93
C ARG A 153 10.79 4.29 20.57
N ARG A 154 9.68 4.42 19.84
CA ARG A 154 8.33 4.04 20.26
C ARG A 154 7.88 2.68 19.74
N LYS A 155 8.77 1.95 19.06
CA LYS A 155 8.46 0.67 18.38
C LYS A 155 7.29 0.78 17.39
N LYS A 156 7.15 1.96 16.75
CA LYS A 156 6.14 2.24 15.72
C LYS A 156 6.76 2.10 14.32
N LEU A 157 5.92 1.71 13.36
CA LEU A 157 6.32 1.49 11.97
C LEU A 157 6.51 2.82 11.23
N LEU A 158 7.46 2.83 10.30
CA LEU A 158 7.60 3.88 9.29
C LEU A 158 7.60 3.22 7.92
N THR A 159 6.65 3.57 7.06
CA THR A 159 6.56 3.10 5.69
C THR A 159 6.50 4.27 4.72
N ALA A 160 6.59 4.01 3.43
CA ALA A 160 6.35 5.01 2.42
C ALA A 160 5.61 4.43 1.22
N ALA A 161 4.79 5.25 0.55
CA ALA A 161 4.32 5.00 -0.79
C ALA A 161 5.16 5.81 -1.78
N ILE A 162 5.72 5.13 -2.79
CA ILE A 162 6.66 5.79 -3.73
C ILE A 162 6.40 5.28 -5.15
N ALA A 163 6.13 6.21 -6.07
CA ALA A 163 6.17 5.89 -7.50
C ALA A 163 7.62 5.74 -7.95
N THR A 164 7.89 4.75 -8.81
CA THR A 164 9.25 4.45 -9.28
C THR A 164 9.93 5.67 -9.93
N VAL A 165 9.17 6.53 -10.58
CA VAL A 165 9.67 7.79 -11.18
C VAL A 165 10.28 8.75 -10.16
N TYR A 166 9.82 8.74 -8.91
CA TYR A 166 10.36 9.59 -7.84
C TYR A 166 11.54 8.96 -7.09
N SER A 167 11.76 7.66 -7.28
CA SER A 167 12.82 6.92 -6.61
C SER A 167 14.20 7.56 -6.69
N PRO A 168 14.66 8.15 -7.82
CA PRO A 168 15.97 8.79 -7.90
C PRO A 168 16.17 9.98 -6.95
N LYS A 169 15.09 10.63 -6.52
CA LYS A 169 15.14 11.76 -5.56
C LYS A 169 15.38 11.31 -4.11
N ILE A 170 15.25 10.02 -3.80
CA ILE A 170 15.31 9.49 -2.44
C ILE A 170 16.59 8.66 -2.30
N SER A 171 17.46 9.01 -1.35
CA SER A 171 18.72 8.28 -1.12
C SER A 171 18.48 6.87 -0.56
N ASN A 172 19.43 5.96 -0.82
CA ASN A 172 19.35 4.60 -0.27
C ASN A 172 19.38 4.58 1.26
N SER A 173 20.03 5.55 1.89
CA SER A 173 20.06 5.68 3.36
C SER A 173 18.68 6.01 3.93
N VAL A 174 17.89 6.83 3.22
CA VAL A 174 16.49 7.11 3.60
C VAL A 174 15.62 5.88 3.37
N LEU A 175 15.76 5.21 2.22
CA LEU A 175 15.02 3.98 1.90
C LEU A 175 15.26 2.87 2.93
N ALA A 176 16.47 2.78 3.50
CA ALA A 176 16.80 1.81 4.54
C ALA A 176 16.00 2.00 5.83
N ASN A 177 15.56 3.23 6.13
CA ASN A 177 14.79 3.56 7.33
C ASN A 177 13.35 3.06 7.29
N PHE A 178 12.77 2.84 6.10
CA PHE A 178 11.43 2.33 5.99
C PHE A 178 11.37 0.83 6.37
N ASP A 179 10.35 0.44 7.11
CA ASP A 179 10.05 -0.97 7.38
C ASP A 179 9.70 -1.70 6.08
N TRP A 180 8.99 -1.01 5.17
CA TRP A 180 8.77 -1.39 3.77
C TRP A 180 8.40 -0.17 2.92
N VAL A 181 8.45 -0.36 1.60
CA VAL A 181 8.03 0.63 0.60
C VAL A 181 6.86 0.04 -0.20
N ASN A 182 5.74 0.74 -0.20
CA ASN A 182 4.59 0.50 -1.07
C ASN A 182 4.92 1.11 -2.44
N ILE A 183 5.31 0.29 -3.42
CA ILE A 183 5.63 0.80 -4.76
C ILE A 183 4.34 1.04 -5.53
N MET A 184 4.11 2.28 -5.95
CA MET A 184 2.94 2.66 -6.73
C MET A 184 3.10 2.21 -8.20
N SER A 185 2.84 0.90 -8.46
CA SER A 185 2.99 0.27 -9.78
C SER A 185 1.73 0.43 -10.62
N TYR A 186 1.29 1.66 -10.76
CA TYR A 186 0.13 2.10 -11.53
C TYR A 186 0.33 3.54 -12.01
N ASP A 187 -0.65 4.09 -12.70
CA ASP A 187 -0.63 5.46 -13.22
C ASP A 187 0.46 5.72 -14.26
N LYS A 188 0.81 4.69 -15.05
CA LYS A 188 1.72 4.83 -16.21
C LYS A 188 1.18 5.82 -17.23
N THR A 189 -0.13 5.93 -17.37
CA THR A 189 -0.87 6.90 -18.16
C THR A 189 -2.17 7.26 -17.45
N GLY A 190 -2.78 8.38 -17.81
CA GLY A 190 -3.98 8.88 -17.15
C GLY A 190 -4.36 10.28 -17.63
N PRO A 191 -5.13 11.07 -16.86
CA PRO A 191 -5.57 12.41 -17.21
C PRO A 191 -4.45 13.40 -17.58
N TRP A 192 -3.25 13.19 -17.09
CA TRP A 192 -2.06 13.99 -17.42
C TRP A 192 -1.42 13.62 -18.77
N MET A 193 -1.88 12.53 -19.41
CA MET A 193 -1.43 12.07 -20.72
C MET A 193 -2.62 11.71 -21.61
N PRO A 194 -3.55 12.65 -21.89
CA PRO A 194 -4.82 12.35 -22.55
C PRO A 194 -4.65 11.79 -23.96
N ASN A 195 -3.55 12.12 -24.64
CA ASN A 195 -3.24 11.65 -25.99
C ASN A 195 -2.45 10.32 -26.01
N ASN A 196 -2.24 9.69 -24.85
CA ASN A 196 -1.55 8.41 -24.74
C ASN A 196 -2.45 7.37 -24.03
N PRO A 197 -3.55 6.94 -24.67
CA PRO A 197 -4.45 5.94 -24.11
C PRO A 197 -3.73 4.60 -23.96
N GLY A 198 -3.98 3.89 -22.86
CA GLY A 198 -3.38 2.59 -22.65
C GLY A 198 -3.55 2.08 -21.22
N GLN A 199 -3.04 0.88 -21.00
CA GLN A 199 -3.07 0.25 -19.69
C GLN A 199 -2.17 1.02 -18.71
N HIS A 200 -2.78 1.57 -17.66
CA HIS A 200 -2.05 2.37 -16.68
C HIS A 200 -1.30 1.53 -15.64
N SER A 201 -1.63 0.24 -15.52
CA SER A 201 -0.98 -0.68 -14.57
C SER A 201 -0.82 -2.09 -15.18
N PRO A 202 -0.03 -2.25 -16.27
CA PRO A 202 0.17 -3.56 -16.89
C PRO A 202 1.00 -4.49 -16.00
N LEU A 203 0.85 -5.82 -16.19
CA LEU A 203 1.64 -6.82 -15.45
C LEU A 203 3.17 -6.65 -15.67
N ALA A 204 3.57 -6.26 -16.88
CA ALA A 204 5.00 -6.00 -17.18
C ALA A 204 5.59 -4.91 -16.28
N MET A 205 4.86 -3.78 -16.09
CA MET A 205 5.27 -2.71 -15.18
C MET A 205 5.48 -3.23 -13.76
N ALA A 206 4.60 -4.10 -13.26
CA ALA A 206 4.73 -4.67 -11.93
C ALA A 206 6.04 -5.49 -11.77
N ALA A 207 6.40 -6.26 -12.79
CA ALA A 207 7.64 -7.04 -12.80
C ALA A 207 8.89 -6.14 -12.91
N GLU A 208 8.84 -5.14 -13.79
CA GLU A 208 9.89 -4.12 -13.98
C GLU A 208 10.15 -3.33 -12.69
N ASP A 209 9.10 -2.86 -12.04
CA ASP A 209 9.19 -2.12 -10.79
C ASP A 209 9.81 -2.97 -9.67
N ILE A 210 9.32 -4.19 -9.43
CA ILE A 210 9.91 -5.09 -8.43
C ILE A 210 11.40 -5.32 -8.71
N HIS A 211 11.75 -5.56 -9.98
CA HIS A 211 13.16 -5.73 -10.38
C HIS A 211 13.98 -4.48 -10.10
N TYR A 212 13.50 -3.30 -10.51
CA TYR A 212 14.18 -2.02 -10.28
C TYR A 212 14.42 -1.79 -8.78
N TRP A 213 13.38 -1.91 -7.94
CA TRP A 213 13.51 -1.67 -6.51
C TRP A 213 14.43 -2.67 -5.82
N ASN A 214 14.42 -3.95 -6.25
CA ASN A 214 15.29 -4.96 -5.68
C ASN A 214 16.72 -4.85 -6.20
N SER A 215 16.92 -4.83 -7.52
CA SER A 215 18.23 -4.96 -8.15
C SER A 215 18.97 -3.62 -8.27
N ASN A 216 18.27 -2.54 -8.66
CA ASN A 216 18.91 -1.24 -8.87
C ASN A 216 18.96 -0.41 -7.58
N ARG A 217 17.93 -0.48 -6.74
CA ARG A 217 17.88 0.27 -5.47
C ARG A 217 18.34 -0.55 -4.26
N GLY A 218 18.61 -1.85 -4.42
CA GLY A 218 19.12 -2.72 -3.36
C GLY A 218 18.13 -2.97 -2.21
N ILE A 219 16.82 -2.75 -2.44
CA ILE A 219 15.80 -2.98 -1.42
C ILE A 219 15.50 -4.48 -1.31
N SER A 220 15.60 -5.01 -0.11
CA SER A 220 15.24 -6.41 0.16
C SER A 220 13.81 -6.71 -0.30
N LYS A 221 13.61 -7.85 -0.96
CA LYS A 221 12.29 -8.31 -1.43
C LYS A 221 11.21 -8.20 -0.32
N LYS A 222 11.56 -8.53 0.92
CA LYS A 222 10.63 -8.46 2.07
C LYS A 222 10.15 -7.04 2.39
N LYS A 223 10.87 -6.02 1.94
CA LYS A 223 10.53 -4.59 2.11
C LYS A 223 9.84 -3.98 0.88
N ILE A 224 9.68 -4.71 -0.21
CA ILE A 224 8.98 -4.25 -1.41
C ILE A 224 7.53 -4.72 -1.33
N ILE A 225 6.57 -3.80 -1.39
CA ILE A 225 5.14 -4.13 -1.45
C ILE A 225 4.60 -3.64 -2.79
N LEU A 226 4.07 -4.56 -3.60
CA LEU A 226 3.57 -4.23 -4.93
C LEU A 226 2.20 -3.55 -4.85
N GLY A 227 2.10 -2.32 -5.33
CA GLY A 227 0.83 -1.60 -5.45
C GLY A 227 0.01 -2.04 -6.65
N VAL A 228 -1.30 -2.17 -6.44
CA VAL A 228 -2.28 -2.45 -7.49
C VAL A 228 -3.47 -1.51 -7.40
N PRO A 229 -4.03 -1.06 -8.55
CA PRO A 229 -5.18 -0.18 -8.56
C PRO A 229 -6.50 -0.98 -8.53
N PHE A 230 -7.50 -0.46 -7.80
CA PHE A 230 -8.89 -0.91 -7.88
C PHE A 230 -9.75 0.09 -8.66
N TYR A 231 -9.15 0.69 -9.69
CA TYR A 231 -9.78 1.66 -10.58
C TYR A 231 -9.19 1.54 -12.00
N GLY A 232 -9.82 2.24 -12.92
CA GLY A 232 -9.32 2.38 -14.29
C GLY A 232 -9.52 3.79 -14.83
N TYR A 233 -9.01 4.03 -16.02
CA TYR A 233 -9.17 5.29 -16.74
C TYR A 233 -9.91 5.07 -18.05
N ARG A 234 -10.95 5.91 -18.28
CA ARG A 234 -11.66 6.00 -19.55
C ARG A 234 -11.02 7.07 -20.42
N PHE A 235 -10.56 6.67 -21.58
CA PHE A 235 -10.05 7.53 -22.64
C PHE A 235 -11.06 7.60 -23.79
N GLY A 236 -11.32 8.79 -24.30
CA GLY A 236 -12.27 9.03 -25.38
C GLY A 236 -12.16 10.44 -25.93
N LYS A 237 -13.26 10.94 -26.52
CA LYS A 237 -13.31 12.31 -27.04
C LYS A 237 -13.33 13.37 -25.93
N ASP A 238 -13.87 13.01 -24.77
CA ASP A 238 -13.94 13.88 -23.62
C ASP A 238 -12.68 13.76 -22.75
N ALA A 239 -12.63 14.55 -21.68
CA ALA A 239 -11.55 14.46 -20.69
C ALA A 239 -11.42 13.03 -20.12
N VAL A 240 -10.18 12.58 -19.92
CA VAL A 240 -9.92 11.29 -19.29
C VAL A 240 -10.46 11.28 -17.86
N THR A 241 -11.26 10.27 -17.54
CA THR A 241 -11.91 10.14 -16.21
C THR A 241 -11.52 8.85 -15.54
N ALA A 242 -11.33 8.92 -14.21
CA ALA A 242 -11.16 7.73 -13.39
C ALA A 242 -12.53 7.09 -13.09
N LEU A 243 -12.57 5.76 -13.09
CA LEU A 243 -13.75 4.96 -12.74
C LEU A 243 -13.34 3.94 -11.68
N ARG A 244 -14.15 3.77 -10.65
CA ARG A 244 -13.96 2.69 -9.66
C ARG A 244 -14.13 1.33 -10.33
N PHE A 245 -13.44 0.31 -9.84
CA PHE A 245 -13.63 -1.03 -10.36
C PHE A 245 -15.08 -1.49 -10.22
N SER A 246 -15.72 -1.23 -9.08
CA SER A 246 -17.15 -1.49 -8.88
C SER A 246 -18.05 -0.85 -9.96
N GLU A 247 -17.81 0.42 -10.31
CA GLU A 247 -18.58 1.11 -11.35
C GLU A 247 -18.40 0.48 -12.74
N ILE A 248 -17.19 -0.03 -13.04
CA ILE A 248 -16.91 -0.73 -14.31
C ILE A 248 -17.69 -2.04 -14.35
N ILE A 249 -17.66 -2.82 -13.25
CA ILE A 249 -18.36 -4.11 -13.16
C ILE A 249 -19.88 -3.95 -13.24
N ASP A 250 -20.42 -2.92 -12.60
CA ASP A 250 -21.86 -2.65 -12.60
C ASP A 250 -22.38 -2.23 -13.98
N ARG A 251 -21.55 -1.60 -14.80
CA ARG A 251 -21.95 -1.08 -16.12
C ARG A 251 -21.73 -2.06 -17.26
N PHE A 252 -20.75 -2.95 -17.15
CA PHE A 252 -20.30 -3.77 -18.26
C PHE A 252 -20.25 -5.25 -17.88
N PRO A 253 -21.11 -6.11 -18.47
CA PRO A 253 -21.09 -7.55 -18.22
C PRO A 253 -19.72 -8.15 -18.55
N ASP A 254 -19.29 -9.11 -17.76
CA ASP A 254 -18.02 -9.84 -17.89
C ASP A 254 -16.75 -8.97 -17.81
N ALA A 255 -16.88 -7.71 -17.34
CA ALA A 255 -15.75 -6.80 -17.20
C ALA A 255 -14.67 -7.33 -16.24
N GLU A 256 -15.06 -8.09 -15.22
CA GLU A 256 -14.12 -8.68 -14.26
C GLU A 256 -13.10 -9.63 -14.89
N LYS A 257 -13.38 -10.13 -16.11
CA LYS A 257 -12.51 -11.06 -16.86
C LYS A 257 -11.54 -10.37 -17.80
N GLN A 258 -11.64 -9.05 -17.96
CA GLN A 258 -10.91 -8.24 -18.95
C GLN A 258 -10.06 -7.19 -18.25
N ASP A 259 -9.09 -6.62 -18.97
CA ASP A 259 -8.26 -5.49 -18.52
C ASP A 259 -8.59 -4.20 -19.30
N SER A 260 -9.50 -4.26 -20.26
CA SER A 260 -10.01 -3.10 -20.99
C SER A 260 -11.37 -3.39 -21.60
N ILE A 261 -12.16 -2.32 -21.78
CA ILE A 261 -13.48 -2.36 -22.42
C ILE A 261 -13.60 -1.21 -23.41
N SER A 262 -13.99 -1.53 -24.65
CA SER A 262 -14.43 -0.53 -25.62
C SER A 262 -15.90 -0.18 -25.35
N THR A 263 -16.18 1.10 -25.14
CA THR A 263 -17.54 1.59 -24.94
C THR A 263 -18.18 1.98 -26.28
N GLY A 264 -19.50 1.94 -26.37
CA GLY A 264 -20.22 2.17 -27.63
C GLY A 264 -20.05 3.58 -28.23
N ASP A 265 -19.48 4.53 -27.49
CA ASP A 265 -19.20 5.91 -27.90
C ASP A 265 -17.77 6.12 -28.45
N GLY A 266 -17.02 5.03 -28.64
CA GLY A 266 -15.64 5.04 -29.15
C GLY A 266 -14.58 5.31 -28.05
N SER A 267 -14.98 5.34 -26.77
CA SER A 267 -14.02 5.40 -25.67
C SER A 267 -13.54 4.00 -25.28
N VAL A 268 -12.40 3.94 -24.59
CA VAL A 268 -11.85 2.71 -24.01
C VAL A 268 -11.56 2.93 -22.53
N ILE A 269 -11.98 2.00 -21.69
CA ILE A 269 -11.64 1.96 -20.26
C ILE A 269 -10.52 0.95 -20.07
N TYR A 270 -9.42 1.36 -19.47
CA TYR A 270 -8.29 0.49 -19.10
C TYR A 270 -8.24 0.35 -17.57
N TYR A 271 -8.16 -0.88 -17.09
CA TYR A 271 -8.13 -1.24 -15.67
C TYR A 271 -7.45 -2.59 -15.48
N ASN A 272 -7.43 -3.16 -14.28
CA ASN A 272 -7.01 -4.55 -14.05
C ASN A 272 -8.21 -5.41 -13.65
N GLY A 273 -8.49 -6.45 -14.42
CA GLY A 273 -9.47 -7.47 -14.08
C GLY A 273 -8.89 -8.55 -13.15
N LYS A 274 -9.75 -9.50 -12.76
CA LYS A 274 -9.44 -10.53 -11.75
C LYS A 274 -8.19 -11.35 -12.09
N GLU A 275 -8.00 -11.70 -13.37
CA GLU A 275 -6.86 -12.53 -13.77
C GLU A 275 -5.52 -11.77 -13.67
N THR A 276 -5.48 -10.50 -14.05
CA THR A 276 -4.29 -9.67 -13.91
C THR A 276 -3.97 -9.40 -12.45
N ILE A 277 -4.96 -9.14 -11.60
CA ILE A 277 -4.76 -9.03 -10.15
C ILE A 277 -4.23 -10.35 -9.56
N ARG A 278 -4.76 -11.51 -9.99
CA ARG A 278 -4.24 -12.83 -9.57
C ARG A 278 -2.78 -13.01 -9.94
N LYS A 279 -2.40 -12.67 -11.18
CA LYS A 279 -1.01 -12.74 -11.66
C LYS A 279 -0.08 -11.81 -10.87
N LYS A 280 -0.49 -10.57 -10.64
CA LYS A 280 0.25 -9.60 -9.82
C LYS A 280 0.39 -10.06 -8.38
N THR A 281 -0.64 -10.66 -7.79
CA THR A 281 -0.58 -11.21 -6.44
C THR A 281 0.42 -12.37 -6.34
N ARG A 282 0.41 -13.29 -7.31
CA ARG A 282 1.43 -14.38 -7.38
C ARG A 282 2.84 -13.83 -7.53
N LEU A 283 3.02 -12.82 -8.39
CA LEU A 283 4.31 -12.14 -8.56
C LEU A 283 4.78 -11.52 -7.24
N ALA A 284 3.92 -10.81 -6.54
CA ALA A 284 4.22 -10.19 -5.25
C ALA A 284 4.60 -11.22 -4.16
N ILE A 285 3.90 -12.36 -4.10
CA ILE A 285 4.22 -13.46 -3.17
C ILE A 285 5.60 -14.08 -3.46
N GLN A 286 5.98 -14.18 -4.73
CA GLN A 286 7.23 -14.82 -5.15
C GLN A 286 8.44 -13.87 -5.08
N GLN A 287 8.25 -12.59 -5.40
CA GLN A 287 9.34 -11.66 -5.64
C GLN A 287 9.32 -10.41 -4.76
N ALA A 288 8.29 -10.22 -3.93
CA ALA A 288 8.15 -9.08 -3.02
C ALA A 288 7.74 -9.54 -1.61
N GLY A 289 7.45 -8.59 -0.71
CA GLY A 289 7.00 -8.83 0.66
C GLY A 289 5.47 -8.83 0.81
N GLY A 290 4.74 -8.52 -0.25
CA GLY A 290 3.28 -8.46 -0.23
C GLY A 290 2.70 -7.56 -1.32
N ILE A 291 1.42 -7.24 -1.16
CA ILE A 291 0.62 -6.45 -2.09
C ILE A 291 -0.05 -5.28 -1.37
N MET A 292 -0.16 -4.15 -2.02
CA MET A 292 -0.85 -2.95 -1.56
C MET A 292 -1.95 -2.56 -2.54
N ILE A 293 -3.05 -2.03 -2.05
CA ILE A 293 -4.26 -1.74 -2.80
C ILE A 293 -4.59 -0.25 -2.71
N TRP A 294 -4.63 0.42 -3.84
CA TRP A 294 -5.19 1.75 -3.99
C TRP A 294 -6.50 1.69 -4.76
N GLN A 295 -7.70 1.84 -4.17
CA GLN A 295 -7.99 1.85 -2.74
C GLN A 295 -9.22 0.96 -2.46
N ILE A 296 -9.38 0.47 -1.24
CA ILE A 296 -10.30 -0.62 -0.91
C ILE A 296 -11.79 -0.30 -1.13
N LEU A 297 -12.21 0.97 -1.06
CA LEU A 297 -13.60 1.36 -1.29
C LEU A 297 -13.98 1.43 -2.79
N GLN A 298 -13.05 1.13 -3.69
CA GLN A 298 -13.29 1.08 -5.13
C GLN A 298 -13.52 -0.35 -5.64
N ASP A 299 -13.42 -1.33 -4.75
CA ASP A 299 -13.64 -2.74 -5.07
C ASP A 299 -15.11 -3.05 -5.36
N ALA A 300 -15.34 -4.10 -6.12
CA ALA A 300 -16.68 -4.68 -6.30
C ALA A 300 -17.01 -5.64 -5.17
N ASP A 301 -18.29 -5.91 -4.95
CA ASP A 301 -18.76 -6.84 -3.93
C ASP A 301 -18.74 -8.31 -4.40
N GLY A 302 -18.82 -9.22 -3.44
CA GLY A 302 -19.04 -10.64 -3.63
C GLY A 302 -17.94 -11.35 -4.43
N SER A 303 -18.34 -12.15 -5.41
CA SER A 303 -17.43 -12.96 -6.26
C SER A 303 -16.61 -12.11 -7.23
N ASN A 304 -17.00 -10.86 -7.47
CA ASN A 304 -16.30 -9.93 -8.35
C ASN A 304 -15.22 -9.11 -7.64
N SER A 305 -15.13 -9.18 -6.31
CA SER A 305 -14.12 -8.46 -5.53
C SER A 305 -12.70 -8.83 -5.91
N LEU A 306 -11.89 -7.83 -6.23
CA LEU A 306 -10.46 -7.99 -6.48
C LEU A 306 -9.70 -8.35 -5.20
N LEU A 307 -10.12 -7.81 -4.05
CA LEU A 307 -9.53 -8.19 -2.76
C LEU A 307 -9.83 -9.65 -2.41
N HIS A 308 -10.99 -10.19 -2.83
CA HIS A 308 -11.26 -11.61 -2.70
C HIS A 308 -10.28 -12.45 -3.53
N VAL A 309 -9.98 -12.06 -4.76
CA VAL A 309 -8.97 -12.71 -5.61
C VAL A 309 -7.58 -12.68 -4.98
N ILE A 310 -7.19 -11.55 -4.36
CA ILE A 310 -5.92 -11.43 -3.64
C ILE A 310 -5.88 -12.42 -2.47
N ASP A 311 -6.91 -12.44 -1.64
CA ASP A 311 -7.02 -13.30 -0.46
C ASP A 311 -6.95 -14.79 -0.84
N GLU A 312 -7.76 -15.23 -1.81
CA GLU A 312 -7.71 -16.59 -2.36
C GLU A 312 -6.30 -16.98 -2.80
N THR A 313 -5.65 -16.10 -3.58
CA THR A 313 -4.30 -16.35 -4.11
C THR A 313 -3.26 -16.48 -2.99
N VAL A 314 -3.38 -15.67 -1.93
CA VAL A 314 -2.52 -15.76 -0.74
C VAL A 314 -2.77 -17.07 0.01
N ILE A 315 -4.03 -17.47 0.19
CA ILE A 315 -4.39 -18.75 0.85
C ILE A 315 -3.86 -19.94 0.05
N GLU A 316 -4.08 -19.96 -1.28
CA GLU A 316 -3.56 -21.02 -2.17
C GLU A 316 -2.04 -21.17 -2.07
N SER A 317 -1.32 -20.05 -1.97
CA SER A 317 0.14 -20.07 -1.86
C SER A 317 0.67 -20.71 -0.58
N LYS A 318 -0.14 -20.68 0.51
CA LYS A 318 0.20 -21.30 1.78
C LYS A 318 0.02 -22.83 1.74
N LYS A 319 -0.93 -23.32 0.95
CA LYS A 319 -1.23 -24.76 0.81
C LYS A 319 -0.19 -25.52 -0.05
N LYS A 320 0.56 -24.78 -0.87
CA LYS A 320 1.57 -25.35 -1.79
C LYS A 320 2.98 -25.39 -1.18
N LYS A 321 3.16 -24.89 0.03
CA LYS A 321 4.40 -24.92 0.82
C LYS A 321 4.32 -25.93 1.96
#